data_5adbf1484fbb4443d5447f9dfcdf088a
#
_entry.id   5adbf1484fbb4443d5447f9dfcdf088a
#
_cell.length_a   1.000
_cell.length_b   1.000
_cell.length_c   1.000
_cell.angle_alpha   90.00
_cell.angle_beta   90.00
_cell.angle_gamma   90.00
#
_symmetry.space_group_name_H-M   'P 1'
#
loop_
_entity.id
_entity.type
_entity.pdbx_description
1 polymer ?
#
loop_
_entity_poly.entity_id
_entity_poly.type
_entity_poly.pdbx_seq_one_letter_code
_entity_poly.pdbx_strand_id
1 'polypeptide(L)'
;NDYVIYRELRTRPGYLYSKDAVVRTVRELGQLQLFDAQNINPEFKNADPNAGTVDIEYKLTETGSSQVQLQGGYGGGSFIGTLALSFNNFSIRNLFNPKAYRPVPMGDGQALSLSFQISRYYRTYGFSFTEPWMGGKQPVQFSVSFSRTEQFGYSYRSYDVDKSKRVYITGISVGLAKRLRVPDDYFQIAHTLSYQHYDLKNYPNLGLFTFKDGNSNSLAYTISLSRNSSGPNPIYPMSGSSFTISAKLTPPYSLFNKVDYGKLFEERETASNNGDSERIAQIDQERFHWLEFYKL
;
A
#
# COMPACT_ATOMS: atom_id res chain seq x y z
N ASN A 1 12.75 -5.60 20.97
CA ASN A 1 13.54 -4.35 21.01
C ASN A 1 12.76 -3.26 21.71
N ASP A 2 13.21 -2.87 22.89
CA ASP A 2 12.59 -1.85 23.74
C ASP A 2 12.42 -0.53 23.00
N TYR A 3 13.36 -0.20 22.12
CA TYR A 3 13.30 0.99 21.27
C TYR A 3 12.03 1.09 20.42
N VAL A 4 11.54 -0.03 19.85
CA VAL A 4 10.30 -0.06 19.06
C VAL A 4 9.10 0.23 19.95
N ILE A 5 9.12 -0.23 21.18
CA ILE A 5 8.06 0.02 22.18
C ILE A 5 8.09 1.48 22.61
N TYR A 6 9.26 1.98 23.05
CA TYR A 6 9.40 3.33 23.61
C TYR A 6 8.95 4.44 22.65
N ARG A 7 9.16 4.28 21.35
CA ARG A 7 8.75 5.30 20.36
C ARG A 7 7.23 5.42 20.22
N GLU A 8 6.48 4.37 20.53
CA GLU A 8 5.01 4.35 20.45
C GLU A 8 4.33 4.78 21.76
N LEU A 9 5.06 4.88 22.88
CA LEU A 9 4.48 5.30 24.15
C LEU A 9 4.03 6.77 24.11
N ARG A 10 2.77 7.00 24.49
CA ARG A 10 2.22 8.34 24.73
C ARG A 10 2.41 8.78 26.17
N THR A 11 2.56 7.81 27.08
CA THR A 11 2.94 8.04 28.46
C THR A 11 4.46 8.00 28.58
N ARG A 12 5.07 9.14 28.86
CA ARG A 12 6.54 9.24 28.98
C ARG A 12 6.91 9.58 30.42
N PRO A 13 8.05 9.09 30.92
CA PRO A 13 8.54 9.47 32.25
C PRO A 13 8.60 10.99 32.42
N GLY A 14 8.12 11.49 33.55
CA GLY A 14 8.08 12.92 33.85
C GLY A 14 6.90 13.69 33.26
N TYR A 15 6.00 13.03 32.51
CA TYR A 15 4.79 13.66 31.99
C TYR A 15 3.62 13.51 32.95
N LEU A 16 2.67 14.44 32.84
CA LEU A 16 1.43 14.36 33.60
C LEU A 16 0.64 13.12 33.21
N TYR A 17 0.12 12.40 34.22
CA TYR A 17 -0.75 11.26 34.00
C TYR A 17 -2.00 11.65 33.18
N SER A 18 -2.31 10.89 32.19
CA SER A 18 -3.54 11.02 31.40
C SER A 18 -4.09 9.64 31.08
N LYS A 19 -5.33 9.38 31.44
CA LYS A 19 -6.04 8.15 31.08
C LYS A 19 -6.11 7.95 29.57
N ASP A 20 -6.35 9.04 28.82
CA ASP A 20 -6.40 8.98 27.37
C ASP A 20 -5.06 8.60 26.76
N ALA A 21 -3.94 9.09 27.32
CA ALA A 21 -2.61 8.72 26.88
C ALA A 21 -2.32 7.23 27.13
N VAL A 22 -2.80 6.66 28.26
CA VAL A 22 -2.68 5.23 28.55
C VAL A 22 -3.49 4.41 27.53
N VAL A 23 -4.76 4.73 27.33
CA VAL A 23 -5.64 4.04 26.36
C VAL A 23 -5.05 4.10 24.95
N ARG A 24 -4.50 5.25 24.56
CA ARG A 24 -3.84 5.41 23.27
C ARG A 24 -2.57 4.57 23.14
N THR A 25 -1.75 4.54 24.19
CA THR A 25 -0.55 3.69 24.22
C THR A 25 -0.92 2.23 24.00
N VAL A 26 -1.92 1.71 24.73
CA VAL A 26 -2.41 0.34 24.56
C VAL A 26 -2.85 0.07 23.12
N ARG A 27 -3.60 1.01 22.52
CA ARG A 27 -4.05 0.88 21.13
C ARG A 27 -2.89 0.90 20.15
N GLU A 28 -1.93 1.81 20.32
CA GLU A 28 -0.79 1.92 19.41
C GLU A 28 0.14 0.70 19.49
N LEU A 29 0.38 0.19 20.70
CA LEU A 29 1.13 -1.05 20.88
C LEU A 29 0.42 -2.27 20.28
N GLY A 30 -0.93 -2.35 20.39
CA GLY A 30 -1.71 -3.40 19.77
C GLY A 30 -1.70 -3.34 18.24
N GLN A 31 -1.60 -2.15 17.66
CA GLN A 31 -1.53 -1.95 16.21
C GLN A 31 -0.18 -2.36 15.59
N LEU A 32 0.88 -2.50 16.38
CA LEU A 32 2.19 -2.95 15.91
C LEU A 32 2.18 -4.40 15.40
N GLN A 33 1.19 -5.21 15.79
CA GLN A 33 1.12 -6.64 15.47
C GLN A 33 2.36 -7.44 15.94
N LEU A 34 3.04 -6.93 16.94
CA LEU A 34 4.17 -7.58 17.61
C LEU A 34 3.74 -8.21 18.93
N PHE A 35 2.63 -7.74 19.49
CA PHE A 35 2.11 -8.12 20.80
C PHE A 35 0.66 -8.57 20.69
N ASP A 36 0.26 -9.43 21.63
CA ASP A 36 -1.14 -9.82 21.76
C ASP A 36 -1.96 -8.62 22.25
N ALA A 37 -2.74 -8.04 21.34
CA ALA A 37 -3.54 -6.85 21.59
C ALA A 37 -4.60 -7.04 22.71
N GLN A 38 -5.00 -8.29 23.00
CA GLN A 38 -5.98 -8.60 24.05
C GLN A 38 -5.34 -8.65 25.42
N ASN A 39 -4.03 -8.87 25.51
CA ASN A 39 -3.27 -9.05 26.73
C ASN A 39 -2.32 -7.89 27.06
N ILE A 40 -2.57 -6.70 26.50
CA ILE A 40 -1.83 -5.49 26.87
C ILE A 40 -2.49 -4.86 28.10
N ASN A 41 -1.92 -5.09 29.27
CA ASN A 41 -2.48 -4.60 30.52
C ASN A 41 -1.55 -3.56 31.17
N PRO A 42 -2.00 -2.29 31.31
CA PRO A 42 -1.28 -1.29 32.09
C PRO A 42 -1.51 -1.54 33.61
N GLU A 43 -0.44 -1.70 34.37
CA GLU A 43 -0.46 -1.77 35.82
C GLU A 43 0.09 -0.49 36.40
N PHE A 44 -0.56 0.01 37.46
CA PHE A 44 -0.14 1.18 38.19
C PHE A 44 0.57 0.74 39.49
N LYS A 45 1.83 1.15 39.64
CA LYS A 45 2.67 0.78 40.80
C LYS A 45 3.23 2.02 41.44
N ASN A 46 3.70 1.85 42.69
CA ASN A 46 4.43 2.88 43.43
C ASN A 46 3.74 4.26 43.43
N ALA A 47 2.40 4.28 43.57
CA ALA A 47 1.69 5.54 43.70
C ALA A 47 2.10 6.24 44.99
N ASP A 48 2.79 7.38 44.88
CA ASP A 48 3.17 8.22 46.01
C ASP A 48 2.34 9.50 46.03
N PRO A 49 1.34 9.60 46.92
CA PRO A 49 0.51 10.80 47.02
C PRO A 49 1.29 12.06 47.44
N ASN A 50 2.43 11.91 48.18
CA ASN A 50 3.23 13.04 48.62
C ASN A 50 4.10 13.59 47.49
N ALA A 51 4.68 12.72 46.68
CA ALA A 51 5.45 13.10 45.53
C ALA A 51 4.58 13.38 44.29
N GLY A 52 3.29 12.97 44.28
CA GLY A 52 2.38 13.09 43.17
C GLY A 52 2.80 12.26 41.94
N THR A 53 3.48 11.12 42.19
CA THR A 53 4.03 10.27 41.14
C THR A 53 3.38 8.89 41.12
N VAL A 54 3.34 8.29 39.92
CA VAL A 54 2.89 6.91 39.72
C VAL A 54 3.69 6.28 38.59
N ASP A 55 4.10 5.02 38.80
CA ASP A 55 4.75 4.22 37.77
C ASP A 55 3.71 3.45 36.94
N ILE A 56 3.85 3.47 35.64
CA ILE A 56 2.99 2.71 34.73
C ILE A 56 3.82 1.60 34.06
N GLU A 57 3.46 0.36 34.36
CA GLU A 57 4.07 -0.83 33.80
C GLU A 57 3.14 -1.43 32.75
N TYR A 58 3.62 -1.57 31.48
CA TYR A 58 2.89 -2.25 30.42
C TYR A 58 3.40 -3.68 30.31
N LYS A 59 2.54 -4.64 30.65
CA LYS A 59 2.83 -6.07 30.42
C LYS A 59 2.49 -6.42 29.00
N LEU A 60 3.50 -6.86 28.24
CA LEU A 60 3.38 -7.19 26.81
C LEU A 60 3.72 -8.66 26.61
N THR A 61 2.85 -9.37 25.91
CA THR A 61 3.11 -10.74 25.46
C THR A 61 3.44 -10.70 23.96
N GLU A 62 4.66 -11.09 23.60
CA GLU A 62 5.07 -11.13 22.21
C GLU A 62 4.28 -12.19 21.44
N THR A 63 3.84 -11.86 20.24
CA THR A 63 3.21 -12.79 19.30
C THR A 63 4.13 -13.02 18.09
N GLY A 64 3.86 -14.07 17.32
CA GLY A 64 4.57 -14.31 16.07
C GLY A 64 4.36 -13.17 15.09
N SER A 65 5.43 -12.40 14.83
CA SER A 65 5.42 -11.26 13.89
C SER A 65 5.57 -11.68 12.42
N SER A 66 5.78 -12.97 12.17
CA SER A 66 5.90 -13.54 10.83
C SER A 66 4.68 -14.38 10.51
N GLN A 67 4.07 -14.12 9.36
CA GLN A 67 2.88 -14.85 8.92
C GLN A 67 3.12 -15.41 7.52
N VAL A 68 2.72 -16.67 7.35
CA VAL A 68 2.65 -17.35 6.05
C VAL A 68 1.19 -17.64 5.78
N GLN A 69 0.67 -17.07 4.70
CA GLN A 69 -0.71 -17.28 4.29
C GLN A 69 -0.71 -18.03 2.97
N LEU A 70 -1.32 -19.23 2.97
CA LEU A 70 -1.56 -20.01 1.77
C LEU A 70 -3.07 -20.15 1.59
N GLN A 71 -3.57 -19.68 0.46
CA GLN A 71 -4.98 -19.78 0.11
C GLN A 71 -5.12 -20.43 -1.26
N GLY A 72 -6.10 -21.29 -1.38
CA GLY A 72 -6.47 -21.93 -2.64
C GLY A 72 -7.99 -21.97 -2.78
N GLY A 73 -8.47 -21.76 -4.00
CA GLY A 73 -9.88 -21.80 -4.30
C GLY A 73 -10.14 -22.12 -5.77
N TYR A 74 -11.35 -22.60 -6.07
CA TYR A 74 -11.80 -22.84 -7.43
C TYR A 74 -13.00 -21.96 -7.71
N GLY A 75 -12.93 -21.17 -8.77
CA GLY A 75 -14.01 -20.27 -9.17
C GLY A 75 -13.83 -19.81 -10.61
N GLY A 76 -14.93 -19.51 -11.30
CA GLY A 76 -14.89 -19.04 -12.69
C GLY A 76 -14.20 -20.01 -13.68
N GLY A 77 -14.25 -21.32 -13.40
CA GLY A 77 -13.58 -22.33 -14.24
C GLY A 77 -12.06 -22.39 -14.04
N SER A 78 -11.51 -21.78 -12.99
CA SER A 78 -10.08 -21.76 -12.72
C SER A 78 -9.76 -21.98 -11.25
N PHE A 79 -8.60 -22.58 -10.99
CA PHE A 79 -7.98 -22.58 -9.68
C PHE A 79 -7.26 -21.26 -9.47
N ILE A 80 -7.40 -20.69 -8.26
CA ILE A 80 -6.68 -19.50 -7.80
C ILE A 80 -5.86 -19.92 -6.59
N GLY A 81 -4.56 -19.71 -6.64
CA GLY A 81 -3.63 -19.91 -5.53
C GLY A 81 -3.00 -18.59 -5.10
N THR A 82 -2.92 -18.34 -3.81
CA THR A 82 -2.24 -17.18 -3.24
C THR A 82 -1.28 -17.63 -2.15
N LEU A 83 -0.03 -17.18 -2.24
CA LEU A 83 0.98 -17.28 -1.20
C LEU A 83 1.35 -15.87 -0.77
N ALA A 84 1.19 -15.55 0.50
CA ALA A 84 1.65 -14.30 1.07
C ALA A 84 2.53 -14.57 2.30
N LEU A 85 3.65 -13.85 2.35
CA LEU A 85 4.60 -13.84 3.45
C LEU A 85 4.64 -12.43 4.02
N SER A 86 4.41 -12.30 5.33
CA SER A 86 4.44 -11.01 6.01
C SER A 86 5.33 -11.08 7.24
N PHE A 87 6.22 -10.12 7.39
CA PHE A 87 7.17 -9.99 8.48
C PHE A 87 7.05 -8.59 9.08
N ASN A 88 6.44 -8.48 10.26
CA ASN A 88 6.10 -7.19 10.88
C ASN A 88 7.20 -6.64 11.80
N ASN A 89 8.28 -7.38 12.00
CA ASN A 89 9.42 -6.95 12.81
C ASN A 89 10.74 -7.02 12.03
N PHE A 90 10.68 -6.80 10.74
CA PHE A 90 11.86 -6.81 9.87
C PHE A 90 12.85 -5.72 10.28
N SER A 91 14.13 -5.96 10.03
CA SER A 91 15.21 -5.00 10.26
C SER A 91 16.19 -5.00 9.10
N ILE A 92 16.18 -3.94 8.32
CA ILE A 92 17.15 -3.74 7.23
C ILE A 92 18.58 -3.56 7.79
N ARG A 93 18.71 -3.02 9.01
CA ARG A 93 20.01 -2.83 9.68
C ARG A 93 20.66 -4.16 10.03
N ASN A 94 19.86 -5.15 10.36
CA ASN A 94 20.32 -6.48 10.77
C ASN A 94 20.50 -7.43 9.57
N LEU A 95 20.44 -6.93 8.34
CA LEU A 95 20.58 -7.76 7.12
C LEU A 95 21.89 -8.56 7.09
N PHE A 96 22.96 -8.02 7.65
CA PHE A 96 24.28 -8.67 7.71
C PHE A 96 24.60 -9.29 9.08
N ASN A 97 23.61 -9.36 10.00
CA ASN A 97 23.78 -9.93 11.33
C ASN A 97 23.08 -11.30 11.45
N PRO A 98 23.77 -12.44 11.27
CA PRO A 98 23.13 -13.76 11.29
C PRO A 98 22.41 -14.08 12.60
N LYS A 99 22.81 -13.49 13.74
CA LYS A 99 22.18 -13.71 15.04
C LYS A 99 20.79 -13.12 15.15
N ALA A 100 20.44 -12.19 14.27
CA ALA A 100 19.13 -11.52 14.26
C ALA A 100 18.07 -12.23 13.38
N TYR A 101 18.43 -13.33 12.72
CA TYR A 101 17.53 -14.06 11.80
C TYR A 101 16.58 -14.98 12.56
N ARG A 102 15.23 -14.73 12.42
CA ARG A 102 14.14 -15.53 13.02
C ARG A 102 12.82 -15.47 12.21
N PRO A 103 12.62 -15.98 11.01
CA PRO A 103 13.53 -16.51 9.98
C PRO A 103 14.22 -15.42 9.13
N VAL A 104 13.78 -14.18 9.19
CA VAL A 104 14.36 -12.99 8.53
C VAL A 104 15.06 -12.13 9.57
N PRO A 105 15.92 -11.18 9.18
CA PRO A 105 16.53 -10.27 10.14
C PRO A 105 15.46 -9.42 10.80
N MET A 106 15.37 -9.47 12.13
CA MET A 106 14.31 -8.85 12.92
C MET A 106 14.87 -7.81 13.91
N GLY A 107 13.98 -6.91 14.35
CA GLY A 107 14.25 -6.05 15.51
C GLY A 107 13.93 -4.57 15.37
N ASP A 108 13.62 -4.04 14.18
CA ASP A 108 13.35 -2.60 13.99
C ASP A 108 11.85 -2.28 13.83
N GLY A 109 10.97 -3.30 13.83
CA GLY A 109 9.52 -3.11 13.65
C GLY A 109 9.16 -2.63 12.24
N GLN A 110 10.00 -2.89 11.24
CA GLN A 110 9.70 -2.66 9.84
C GLN A 110 8.77 -3.77 9.33
N ALA A 111 7.90 -3.46 8.37
CA ALA A 111 7.07 -4.45 7.73
C ALA A 111 7.62 -4.79 6.34
N LEU A 112 7.80 -6.08 6.08
CA LEU A 112 8.18 -6.62 4.79
C LEU A 112 7.10 -7.61 4.35
N SER A 113 6.55 -7.45 3.14
CA SER A 113 5.58 -8.38 2.59
C SER A 113 5.97 -8.82 1.19
N LEU A 114 5.81 -10.12 0.94
CA LEU A 114 5.95 -10.74 -0.36
C LEU A 114 4.64 -11.44 -0.69
N SER A 115 4.13 -11.26 -1.88
CA SER A 115 2.91 -11.92 -2.33
C SER A 115 3.08 -12.50 -3.72
N PHE A 116 2.53 -13.69 -3.89
CA PHE A 116 2.44 -14.35 -5.18
C PHE A 116 1.02 -14.89 -5.35
N GLN A 117 0.38 -14.50 -6.43
CA GLN A 117 -0.95 -15.00 -6.78
C GLN A 117 -0.90 -15.58 -8.18
N ILE A 118 -1.46 -16.76 -8.35
CA ILE A 118 -1.52 -17.46 -9.64
C ILE A 118 -2.95 -17.93 -9.93
N SER A 119 -3.35 -17.72 -11.15
CA SER A 119 -4.57 -18.27 -11.71
C SER A 119 -4.33 -18.69 -13.16
N ARG A 120 -5.30 -19.33 -13.78
CA ARG A 120 -5.26 -19.62 -15.21
C ARG A 120 -5.17 -18.35 -16.06
N TYR A 121 -5.75 -17.25 -15.57
CA TYR A 121 -5.92 -15.99 -16.30
C TYR A 121 -4.86 -14.94 -15.99
N TYR A 122 -4.19 -15.05 -14.84
CA TYR A 122 -3.20 -14.07 -14.43
C TYR A 122 -2.18 -14.62 -13.44
N ARG A 123 -1.04 -13.92 -13.35
CA ARG A 123 -0.01 -14.09 -12.33
C ARG A 123 0.34 -12.73 -11.77
N THR A 124 0.39 -12.62 -10.47
CA THR A 124 0.76 -11.36 -9.80
C THR A 124 1.87 -11.62 -8.80
N TYR A 125 2.89 -10.80 -8.86
CA TYR A 125 4.00 -10.74 -7.91
C TYR A 125 3.94 -9.39 -7.19
N GLY A 126 4.04 -9.41 -5.89
CA GLY A 126 4.02 -8.22 -5.05
C GLY A 126 5.16 -8.23 -4.05
N PHE A 127 5.73 -7.07 -3.85
CA PHE A 127 6.70 -6.77 -2.81
C PHE A 127 6.30 -5.47 -2.15
N SER A 128 6.33 -5.39 -0.83
CA SER A 128 6.20 -4.14 -0.12
C SER A 128 7.11 -4.09 1.11
N PHE A 129 7.67 -2.93 1.33
CA PHE A 129 8.48 -2.59 2.49
C PHE A 129 7.93 -1.32 3.12
N THR A 130 7.81 -1.32 4.45
CA THR A 130 7.34 -0.17 5.20
C THR A 130 8.22 0.05 6.43
N GLU A 131 8.77 1.24 6.54
CA GLU A 131 9.46 1.77 7.71
C GLU A 131 8.51 2.73 8.44
N PRO A 132 7.96 2.38 9.59
CA PRO A 132 6.98 3.23 10.28
C PRO A 132 7.59 4.49 10.91
N TRP A 133 8.90 4.47 11.19
CA TRP A 133 9.61 5.58 11.79
C TRP A 133 10.87 5.92 10.99
N MET A 134 10.72 6.75 9.97
CA MET A 134 11.81 7.13 9.09
C MET A 134 13.01 7.67 9.88
N GLY A 135 14.16 7.02 9.71
CA GLY A 135 15.36 7.30 10.47
C GLY A 135 15.27 6.99 11.97
N GLY A 136 14.21 6.34 12.43
CA GLY A 136 13.99 5.94 13.82
C GLY A 136 13.70 7.08 14.79
N LYS A 137 13.60 8.33 14.34
CA LYS A 137 13.44 9.52 15.19
C LYS A 137 12.11 10.24 15.02
N GLN A 138 11.51 10.13 13.86
CA GLN A 138 10.29 10.85 13.52
C GLN A 138 9.18 9.88 13.14
N PRO A 139 7.91 10.10 13.61
CA PRO A 139 6.78 9.28 13.25
C PRO A 139 6.32 9.60 11.80
N VAL A 140 7.23 9.42 10.87
CA VAL A 140 7.00 9.52 9.43
C VAL A 140 7.18 8.14 8.85
N GLN A 141 6.11 7.57 8.36
CA GLN A 141 6.12 6.29 7.70
C GLN A 141 6.65 6.46 6.27
N PHE A 142 7.61 5.65 5.91
CA PHE A 142 8.10 5.51 4.54
C PHE A 142 7.67 4.15 4.00
N SER A 143 7.18 4.10 2.78
CA SER A 143 6.78 2.84 2.14
C SER A 143 7.25 2.77 0.70
N VAL A 144 7.66 1.58 0.29
CA VAL A 144 7.97 1.27 -1.11
C VAL A 144 7.22 -0.01 -1.48
N SER A 145 6.57 -0.01 -2.62
CA SER A 145 5.96 -1.23 -3.14
C SER A 145 6.28 -1.41 -4.62
N PHE A 146 6.37 -2.66 -5.00
CA PHE A 146 6.53 -3.12 -6.36
C PHE A 146 5.47 -4.19 -6.65
N SER A 147 4.87 -4.13 -7.82
CA SER A 147 3.96 -5.17 -8.28
C SER A 147 4.17 -5.45 -9.77
N ARG A 148 4.04 -6.70 -10.15
CA ARG A 148 4.03 -7.11 -11.55
C ARG A 148 2.91 -8.11 -11.77
N THR A 149 1.98 -7.74 -12.64
CA THR A 149 0.86 -8.59 -13.05
C THR A 149 1.03 -8.96 -14.52
N GLU A 150 0.96 -10.23 -14.82
CA GLU A 150 0.83 -10.77 -16.16
C GLU A 150 -0.61 -11.30 -16.29
N GLN A 151 -1.37 -10.75 -17.21
CA GLN A 151 -2.75 -11.15 -17.48
C GLN A 151 -2.84 -11.71 -18.89
N PHE A 152 -3.51 -12.85 -19.01
CA PHE A 152 -3.70 -13.54 -20.29
C PHE A 152 -5.07 -13.24 -20.89
N GLY A 153 -5.14 -13.22 -22.22
CA GLY A 153 -6.39 -13.07 -22.93
C GLY A 153 -7.22 -14.35 -22.93
N TYR A 154 -8.49 -14.22 -23.22
CA TYR A 154 -9.42 -15.32 -23.36
C TYR A 154 -9.80 -15.49 -24.84
N SER A 155 -9.83 -16.73 -25.31
CA SER A 155 -10.28 -17.07 -26.65
C SER A 155 -11.71 -17.60 -26.59
N TYR A 156 -12.65 -16.83 -27.09
CA TYR A 156 -14.06 -17.25 -27.18
C TYR A 156 -14.26 -18.44 -28.10
N ARG A 157 -13.34 -18.66 -29.06
CA ARG A 157 -13.43 -19.75 -30.04
C ARG A 157 -13.05 -21.13 -29.44
N SER A 158 -12.05 -21.17 -28.60
CA SER A 158 -11.57 -22.39 -27.95
C SER A 158 -12.08 -22.54 -26.51
N TYR A 159 -12.76 -21.55 -25.96
CA TYR A 159 -13.17 -21.47 -24.55
C TYR A 159 -11.97 -21.65 -23.59
N ASP A 160 -10.79 -21.18 -24.01
CA ASP A 160 -9.54 -21.36 -23.30
C ASP A 160 -8.75 -20.05 -23.21
N VAL A 161 -7.76 -20.06 -22.33
CA VAL A 161 -6.80 -18.96 -22.16
C VAL A 161 -5.83 -18.97 -23.33
N ASP A 162 -5.74 -17.83 -23.99
CA ASP A 162 -4.81 -17.59 -25.10
C ASP A 162 -3.57 -16.85 -24.58
N LYS A 163 -2.50 -17.58 -24.34
CA LYS A 163 -1.23 -17.04 -23.82
C LYS A 163 -0.47 -16.17 -24.84
N SER A 164 -0.88 -16.17 -26.12
CA SER A 164 -0.34 -15.25 -27.10
C SER A 164 -0.84 -13.83 -26.89
N LYS A 165 -2.00 -13.69 -26.23
CA LYS A 165 -2.64 -12.43 -25.84
C LYS A 165 -2.35 -12.16 -24.36
N ARG A 166 -1.55 -11.15 -24.11
CA ARG A 166 -1.14 -10.85 -22.74
C ARG A 166 -0.90 -9.37 -22.52
N VAL A 167 -1.08 -8.96 -21.28
CA VAL A 167 -0.68 -7.64 -20.81
C VAL A 167 0.18 -7.80 -19.56
N TYR A 168 1.28 -7.07 -19.55
CA TYR A 168 2.11 -6.88 -18.36
C TYR A 168 1.80 -5.52 -17.75
N ILE A 169 1.51 -5.53 -16.47
CA ILE A 169 1.32 -4.32 -15.67
C ILE A 169 2.41 -4.33 -14.60
N THR A 170 3.36 -3.43 -14.72
CA THR A 170 4.44 -3.26 -13.74
C THR A 170 4.23 -1.96 -12.99
N GLY A 171 4.14 -2.02 -11.68
CA GLY A 171 3.91 -0.87 -10.81
C GLY A 171 5.00 -0.72 -9.76
N ILE A 172 5.41 0.52 -9.53
CA ILE A 172 6.28 0.91 -8.41
C ILE A 172 5.59 2.08 -7.71
N SER A 173 5.54 2.05 -6.38
CA SER A 173 5.09 3.20 -5.62
C SER A 173 6.00 3.50 -4.43
N VAL A 174 6.13 4.80 -4.13
CA VAL A 174 6.86 5.32 -2.97
C VAL A 174 5.92 6.24 -2.21
N GLY A 175 5.78 5.99 -0.92
CA GLY A 175 4.87 6.72 -0.05
C GLY A 175 5.55 7.29 1.18
N LEU A 176 5.07 8.45 1.60
CA LEU A 176 5.41 9.09 2.87
C LEU A 176 4.10 9.43 3.58
N ALA A 177 3.95 9.01 4.83
CA ALA A 177 2.79 9.35 5.64
C ALA A 177 3.23 9.91 6.99
N LYS A 178 2.53 10.96 7.44
CA LYS A 178 2.84 11.64 8.70
C LYS A 178 1.57 11.95 9.47
N ARG A 179 1.60 11.69 10.78
CA ARG A 179 0.56 12.18 11.70
C ARG A 179 0.69 13.68 11.89
N LEU A 180 -0.43 14.37 11.83
CA LEU A 180 -0.53 15.79 12.10
C LEU A 180 -0.75 16.00 13.60
N ARG A 181 -0.38 17.17 14.09
CA ARG A 181 -0.66 17.58 15.48
C ARG A 181 -1.87 18.50 15.59
N VAL A 182 -2.24 19.10 14.48
CA VAL A 182 -3.33 20.08 14.37
C VAL A 182 -4.26 19.62 13.22
N PRO A 183 -5.57 19.59 13.39
CA PRO A 183 -6.36 20.00 14.57
C PRO A 183 -6.30 19.02 15.74
N ASP A 184 -6.06 17.74 15.49
CA ASP A 184 -5.77 16.71 16.48
C ASP A 184 -4.79 15.67 15.89
N ASP A 185 -4.24 14.82 16.74
CA ASP A 185 -3.23 13.85 16.33
C ASP A 185 -3.81 12.50 15.83
N TYR A 186 -5.10 12.46 15.56
CA TYR A 186 -5.77 11.39 14.79
C TYR A 186 -5.70 11.62 13.27
N PHE A 187 -5.35 12.84 12.85
CA PHE A 187 -5.15 13.16 11.44
C PHE A 187 -3.82 12.62 10.93
N GLN A 188 -3.86 12.04 9.74
CA GLN A 188 -2.70 11.59 8.99
C GLN A 188 -2.76 12.14 7.58
N ILE A 189 -1.66 12.70 7.10
CA ILE A 189 -1.47 13.06 5.70
C ILE A 189 -0.51 12.06 5.06
N ALA A 190 -0.85 11.59 3.87
CA ALA A 190 -0.03 10.68 3.09
C ALA A 190 0.19 11.22 1.68
N HIS A 191 1.40 11.09 1.20
CA HIS A 191 1.84 11.46 -0.13
C HIS A 191 2.37 10.20 -0.80
N THR A 192 1.85 9.84 -1.96
CA THR A 192 2.28 8.65 -2.70
C THR A 192 2.57 9.01 -4.14
N LEU A 193 3.76 8.71 -4.60
CA LEU A 193 4.14 8.75 -6.00
C LEU A 193 4.08 7.32 -6.55
N SER A 194 3.30 7.11 -7.59
CA SER A 194 3.13 5.80 -8.21
C SER A 194 3.39 5.87 -9.71
N TYR A 195 4.20 4.93 -10.20
CA TYR A 195 4.45 4.72 -11.61
C TYR A 195 3.92 3.36 -12.02
N GLN A 196 3.17 3.32 -13.13
CA GLN A 196 2.67 2.09 -13.73
C GLN A 196 3.03 2.05 -15.21
N HIS A 197 3.56 0.94 -15.64
CA HIS A 197 3.88 0.63 -17.03
C HIS A 197 3.01 -0.53 -17.50
N TYR A 198 2.33 -0.32 -18.61
CA TYR A 198 1.48 -1.29 -19.30
C TYR A 198 2.18 -1.69 -20.59
N ASP A 199 2.38 -2.99 -20.81
CA ASP A 199 2.90 -3.55 -22.06
C ASP A 199 1.88 -4.57 -22.59
N LEU A 200 1.22 -4.24 -23.69
CA LEU A 200 0.18 -5.03 -24.33
C LEU A 200 0.77 -5.80 -25.50
N LYS A 201 0.48 -7.10 -25.57
CA LYS A 201 0.86 -7.98 -26.69
C LYS A 201 -0.37 -8.71 -27.18
N ASN A 202 -0.86 -8.29 -28.34
CA ASN A 202 -2.05 -8.83 -28.99
C ASN A 202 -3.26 -8.97 -28.03
N TYR A 203 -3.36 -8.07 -27.05
CA TYR A 203 -4.39 -8.15 -26.01
C TYR A 203 -5.64 -7.39 -26.44
N PRO A 204 -6.78 -8.09 -26.65
CA PRO A 204 -7.98 -7.42 -27.12
C PRO A 204 -8.64 -6.66 -25.96
N ASN A 205 -8.61 -5.35 -26.07
CA ASN A 205 -9.44 -4.43 -25.28
C ASN A 205 -9.38 -4.58 -23.75
N LEU A 206 -8.47 -3.84 -23.14
CA LEU A 206 -8.41 -3.71 -21.67
C LEU A 206 -9.48 -2.74 -21.10
N GLY A 207 -10.37 -2.23 -21.94
CA GLY A 207 -11.32 -1.20 -21.57
C GLY A 207 -10.74 0.21 -21.45
N LEU A 208 -9.43 0.31 -21.19
CA LEU A 208 -8.68 1.57 -21.10
C LEU A 208 -7.99 1.93 -22.44
N PHE A 209 -7.64 0.92 -23.22
CA PHE A 209 -6.89 1.10 -24.48
C PHE A 209 -7.66 0.51 -25.65
N THR A 210 -7.63 1.21 -26.76
CA THR A 210 -8.24 0.78 -28.03
C THR A 210 -7.26 0.03 -28.93
N PHE A 211 -5.95 0.09 -28.63
CA PHE A 211 -4.91 -0.66 -29.31
C PHE A 211 -4.65 -2.02 -28.64
N LYS A 212 -4.24 -3.00 -29.43
CA LYS A 212 -3.97 -4.38 -28.98
C LYS A 212 -2.50 -4.61 -28.64
N ASP A 213 -1.62 -3.88 -29.31
CA ASP A 213 -0.17 -3.94 -29.16
C ASP A 213 0.36 -2.55 -28.84
N GLY A 214 1.28 -2.46 -27.90
CA GLY A 214 1.90 -1.21 -27.53
C GLY A 214 2.10 -1.08 -26.02
N ASN A 215 2.55 0.09 -25.62
CA ASN A 215 2.81 0.39 -24.22
C ASN A 215 2.16 1.70 -23.79
N SER A 216 1.91 1.79 -22.49
CA SER A 216 1.41 3.01 -21.86
C SER A 216 2.03 3.19 -20.50
N ASN A 217 2.19 4.43 -20.10
CA ASN A 217 2.79 4.81 -18.83
C ASN A 217 1.83 5.68 -18.02
N SER A 218 1.83 5.51 -16.72
CA SER A 218 1.08 6.36 -15.79
C SER A 218 1.96 6.72 -14.61
N LEU A 219 2.26 7.98 -14.45
CA LEU A 219 2.88 8.51 -13.24
C LEU A 219 1.83 9.33 -12.51
N ALA A 220 1.50 8.96 -11.30
CA ALA A 220 0.47 9.63 -10.53
C ALA A 220 0.98 10.00 -9.14
N TYR A 221 0.61 11.18 -8.70
CA TYR A 221 0.78 11.66 -7.35
C TYR A 221 -0.55 11.62 -6.62
N THR A 222 -0.56 10.96 -5.46
CA THR A 222 -1.75 10.87 -4.62
C THR A 222 -1.46 11.58 -3.30
N ILE A 223 -2.34 12.48 -2.90
CA ILE A 223 -2.40 13.06 -1.57
C ILE A 223 -3.64 12.54 -0.88
N SER A 224 -3.49 12.06 0.36
CA SER A 224 -4.61 11.55 1.16
C SER A 224 -4.58 12.17 2.54
N LEU A 225 -5.73 12.64 3.00
CA LEU A 225 -5.95 13.10 4.36
C LEU A 225 -6.93 12.13 5.03
N SER A 226 -6.50 11.46 6.07
CA SER A 226 -7.34 10.54 6.83
C SER A 226 -7.41 10.95 8.29
N ARG A 227 -8.55 10.69 8.92
CA ARG A 227 -8.75 10.79 10.35
C ARG A 227 -9.37 9.51 10.85
N ASN A 228 -8.80 8.94 11.89
CA ASN A 228 -9.37 7.77 12.55
C ASN A 228 -9.25 7.89 14.06
N SER A 229 -10.34 8.30 14.69
CA SER A 229 -10.48 8.34 16.15
C SER A 229 -11.44 7.29 16.70
N SER A 230 -11.82 6.29 15.89
CA SER A 230 -12.68 5.19 16.32
C SER A 230 -12.13 4.52 17.56
N GLY A 231 -13.02 4.15 18.48
CA GLY A 231 -12.67 3.48 19.73
C GLY A 231 -11.96 2.13 19.54
N PRO A 232 -11.59 1.47 20.63
CA PRO A 232 -10.79 0.23 20.57
C PRO A 232 -11.51 -0.94 19.90
N ASN A 233 -12.83 -0.90 19.79
CA ASN A 233 -13.59 -1.94 19.10
C ASN A 233 -13.82 -1.55 17.62
N PRO A 234 -13.11 -2.18 16.66
CA PRO A 234 -13.25 -1.85 15.25
C PRO A 234 -14.56 -2.36 14.64
N ILE A 235 -15.21 -3.36 15.25
CA ILE A 235 -16.45 -3.97 14.74
C ILE A 235 -17.67 -3.14 15.16
N TYR A 236 -17.69 -2.67 16.41
CA TYR A 236 -18.75 -1.84 16.96
C TYR A 236 -18.18 -0.56 17.58
N PRO A 237 -17.78 0.43 16.77
CA PRO A 237 -17.25 1.68 17.29
C PRO A 237 -18.36 2.46 18.00
N MET A 238 -18.24 2.63 19.31
CA MET A 238 -19.22 3.37 20.11
C MET A 238 -18.94 4.88 20.15
N SER A 239 -17.79 5.32 19.65
CA SER A 239 -17.39 6.73 19.64
C SER A 239 -16.32 6.99 18.60
N GLY A 240 -16.14 8.26 18.24
CA GLY A 240 -15.13 8.71 17.30
C GLY A 240 -15.64 8.83 15.86
N SER A 241 -14.73 9.13 14.96
CA SER A 241 -15.01 9.23 13.52
C SER A 241 -13.87 8.65 12.70
N SER A 242 -14.22 8.13 11.52
CA SER A 242 -13.23 7.67 10.54
C SER A 242 -13.64 8.18 9.16
N PHE A 243 -12.75 8.88 8.50
CA PHE A 243 -12.92 9.30 7.11
C PHE A 243 -11.57 9.41 6.41
N THR A 244 -11.60 9.32 5.09
CA THR A 244 -10.44 9.53 4.23
C THR A 244 -10.85 10.32 2.99
N ILE A 245 -10.12 11.37 2.70
CA ILE A 245 -10.25 12.16 1.47
C ILE A 245 -8.94 12.01 0.72
N SER A 246 -9.01 11.68 -0.56
CA SER A 246 -7.82 11.52 -1.39
C SER A 246 -8.00 12.16 -2.75
N ALA A 247 -6.93 12.78 -3.24
CA ALA A 247 -6.84 13.30 -4.60
C ALA A 247 -5.67 12.61 -5.31
N LYS A 248 -5.95 12.02 -6.48
CA LYS A 248 -4.96 11.40 -7.35
C LYS A 248 -4.85 12.20 -8.64
N LEU A 249 -3.66 12.70 -8.92
CA LEU A 249 -3.36 13.59 -10.04
C LEU A 249 -2.21 12.98 -10.85
N THR A 250 -2.29 13.12 -12.16
CA THR A 250 -1.15 12.88 -13.05
C THR A 250 -0.58 14.21 -13.51
N PRO A 251 0.72 14.32 -13.80
CA PRO A 251 1.27 15.50 -14.47
C PRO A 251 0.52 15.76 -15.78
N PRO A 252 0.31 17.03 -16.15
CA PRO A 252 -0.31 17.40 -17.41
C PRO A 252 0.68 17.19 -18.57
N TYR A 253 0.88 15.95 -18.99
CA TYR A 253 1.84 15.58 -20.04
C TYR A 253 1.54 16.25 -21.38
N SER A 254 0.26 16.49 -21.65
CA SER A 254 -0.21 17.23 -22.83
C SER A 254 0.45 18.61 -23.00
N LEU A 255 0.87 19.25 -21.88
CA LEU A 255 1.56 20.54 -21.91
C LEU A 255 3.06 20.44 -22.23
N PHE A 256 3.67 19.27 -22.07
CA PHE A 256 5.13 19.09 -22.14
C PHE A 256 5.60 18.19 -23.27
N ASN A 257 4.76 17.29 -23.79
CA ASN A 257 5.14 16.27 -24.76
C ASN A 257 5.18 16.77 -26.20
N LYS A 258 4.78 18.02 -26.46
CA LYS A 258 4.72 18.66 -27.79
C LYS A 258 3.84 17.89 -28.81
N VAL A 259 2.94 17.05 -28.35
CA VAL A 259 1.98 16.31 -29.17
C VAL A 259 0.78 17.19 -29.42
N ASP A 260 0.45 17.39 -30.70
CA ASP A 260 -0.76 18.12 -31.10
C ASP A 260 -1.98 17.18 -31.06
N TYR A 261 -2.63 17.16 -29.90
CA TYR A 261 -3.81 16.33 -29.67
C TYR A 261 -4.99 16.71 -30.56
N GLY A 262 -5.10 17.98 -31.00
CA GLY A 262 -6.13 18.44 -31.92
C GLY A 262 -5.95 17.78 -33.28
N LYS A 263 -4.72 17.83 -33.82
CA LYS A 263 -4.37 17.17 -35.08
C LYS A 263 -4.54 15.65 -35.01
N LEU A 264 -4.13 15.02 -33.92
CA LEU A 264 -4.34 13.58 -33.73
C LEU A 264 -5.82 13.20 -33.67
N PHE A 265 -6.66 14.09 -33.17
CA PHE A 265 -8.10 13.86 -33.12
C PHE A 265 -8.70 13.90 -34.54
N GLU A 266 -8.34 14.89 -35.35
CA GLU A 266 -8.76 15.01 -36.76
C GLU A 266 -8.27 13.83 -37.62
N GLU A 267 -6.99 13.45 -37.44
CA GLU A 267 -6.43 12.27 -38.15
C GLU A 267 -7.17 10.99 -37.76
N ARG A 268 -7.53 10.84 -36.45
CA ARG A 268 -8.27 9.67 -35.96
C ARG A 268 -9.68 9.61 -36.57
N GLU A 269 -10.37 10.76 -36.66
CA GLU A 269 -11.69 10.84 -37.24
C GLU A 269 -11.62 10.47 -38.76
N THR A 270 -10.63 10.98 -39.46
CA THR A 270 -10.37 10.65 -40.86
C THR A 270 -10.08 9.17 -41.05
N ALA A 271 -9.23 8.58 -40.21
CA ALA A 271 -8.92 7.15 -40.25
C ALA A 271 -10.16 6.29 -39.91
N SER A 272 -11.01 6.76 -38.99
CA SER A 272 -12.26 6.09 -38.65
C SER A 272 -13.25 6.08 -39.86
N ASN A 273 -13.38 7.20 -40.53
CA ASN A 273 -14.25 7.33 -41.71
C ASN A 273 -13.76 6.44 -42.85
N ASN A 274 -12.45 6.25 -42.99
CA ASN A 274 -11.84 5.40 -43.98
C ASN A 274 -11.79 3.90 -43.59
N GLY A 275 -12.20 3.54 -42.38
CA GLY A 275 -12.14 2.18 -41.83
C GLY A 275 -10.71 1.67 -41.56
N ASP A 276 -9.73 2.56 -41.47
CA ASP A 276 -8.31 2.23 -41.25
C ASP A 276 -8.04 1.95 -39.74
N SER A 277 -8.27 0.71 -39.35
CA SER A 277 -8.10 0.24 -37.99
C SER A 277 -6.64 0.26 -37.50
N GLU A 278 -5.66 0.11 -38.43
CA GLU A 278 -4.23 0.15 -38.04
C GLU A 278 -3.81 1.59 -37.71
N ARG A 279 -4.23 2.54 -38.53
CA ARG A 279 -3.94 3.96 -38.29
C ARG A 279 -4.60 4.45 -36.98
N ILE A 280 -5.85 4.04 -36.72
CA ILE A 280 -6.53 4.33 -35.44
C ILE A 280 -5.73 3.80 -34.26
N ALA A 281 -5.24 2.55 -34.34
CA ALA A 281 -4.46 1.96 -33.25
C ALA A 281 -3.14 2.70 -33.03
N GLN A 282 -2.45 3.15 -34.06
CA GLN A 282 -1.22 3.95 -33.96
C GLN A 282 -1.48 5.30 -33.29
N ILE A 283 -2.53 6.01 -33.71
CA ILE A 283 -2.90 7.31 -33.17
C ILE A 283 -3.30 7.15 -31.66
N ASP A 284 -4.08 6.13 -31.36
CA ASP A 284 -4.50 5.89 -29.98
C ASP A 284 -3.31 5.47 -29.10
N GLN A 285 -2.32 4.74 -29.63
CA GLN A 285 -1.08 4.45 -28.92
C GLN A 285 -0.28 5.71 -28.61
N GLU A 286 -0.18 6.64 -29.54
CA GLU A 286 0.49 7.92 -29.33
C GLU A 286 -0.25 8.78 -28.31
N ARG A 287 -1.57 8.86 -28.38
CA ARG A 287 -2.41 9.60 -27.42
C ARG A 287 -2.35 9.04 -26.00
N PHE A 288 -2.31 7.73 -25.85
CA PHE A 288 -2.31 7.04 -24.55
C PHE A 288 -0.92 6.57 -24.12
N HIS A 289 0.15 7.05 -24.76
CA HIS A 289 1.51 6.73 -24.34
C HIS A 289 1.78 7.16 -22.88
N TRP A 290 1.22 8.29 -22.48
CA TRP A 290 1.15 8.73 -21.09
C TRP A 290 -0.32 8.98 -20.71
N LEU A 291 -0.76 8.34 -19.61
CA LEU A 291 -2.11 8.51 -19.09
C LEU A 291 -2.20 9.78 -18.25
N GLU A 292 -3.12 10.65 -18.63
CA GLU A 292 -3.43 11.90 -17.93
C GLU A 292 -4.84 11.83 -17.35
N PHE A 293 -4.99 11.95 -16.04
CA PHE A 293 -6.27 11.95 -15.34
C PHE A 293 -6.18 12.59 -13.98
N TYR A 294 -7.33 12.95 -13.44
CA TYR A 294 -7.52 13.30 -12.03
C TYR A 294 -8.67 12.51 -11.44
N LYS A 295 -8.56 12.20 -10.14
CA LYS A 295 -9.59 11.49 -9.39
C LYS A 295 -9.64 12.06 -7.96
N LEU A 296 -10.83 12.41 -7.53
CA LEU A 296 -11.13 12.88 -6.16
C LEU A 296 -11.86 11.81 -5.38
#